data_0a199a0163dc7dd55fb04e840bff5032
#
_entry.id   0a199a0163dc7dd55fb04e840bff5032
#
_cell.length_a   1.000
_cell.length_b   1.000
_cell.length_c   1.000
_cell.angle_alpha   90.00
_cell.angle_beta   90.00
_cell.angle_gamma   90.00
#
_symmetry.space_group_name_H-M   'P 1'
#
loop_
_entity.id
_entity.type
_entity.pdbx_description
1 polymer ?
#
loop_
_entity_poly.entity_id
_entity_poly.type
_entity_poly.pdbx_seq_one_letter_code
_entity_poly.pdbx_strand_id
1 'polypeptide(L)'
;MTHPGFVLLDKPAGDTSFKALFPLKRLFGTRRIGHAGTLDLRASGLIIAAVERATRLLPFIEVADKTYRFKLHLGFETDTLEWDGKLVFQGEAKEITEESLKQILPDFLGEQEQIPPNYSAIKINGVRASDLTHRGRNVTLSSRKIRIDSLVCLGKSSTQLEETGKSFAIFDMECRCSKGTYIRALCRDLGHALGTYGCVSEIRRTAIGNISVENEIGRAH
;
A
#
# COMPACT_ATOMS: atom_id res chain seq x y z
N MET A 1 -13.56 26.40 21.82
CA MET A 1 -12.21 25.80 21.98
C MET A 1 -12.24 24.44 21.33
N THR A 2 -11.31 24.15 20.43
CA THR A 2 -11.22 22.83 19.75
C THR A 2 -10.61 21.83 20.71
N HIS A 3 -11.32 20.75 20.99
CA HIS A 3 -10.81 19.68 21.85
C HIS A 3 -9.79 18.82 21.09
N PRO A 4 -8.65 18.44 21.73
CA PRO A 4 -7.72 17.50 21.15
C PRO A 4 -8.36 16.11 21.07
N GLY A 5 -8.13 15.40 19.96
CA GLY A 5 -8.71 14.05 19.75
C GLY A 5 -8.22 13.39 18.49
N PHE A 6 -8.71 12.18 18.26
CA PHE A 6 -8.48 11.41 17.04
C PHE A 6 -9.77 11.34 16.23
N VAL A 7 -9.60 11.32 14.92
CA VAL A 7 -10.68 11.11 13.94
C VAL A 7 -10.26 9.99 13.00
N LEU A 8 -11.13 9.02 12.82
CA LEU A 8 -10.94 7.95 11.86
C LEU A 8 -11.54 8.39 10.52
N LEU A 9 -10.75 8.32 9.46
CA LEU A 9 -11.16 8.68 8.10
C LEU A 9 -11.02 7.47 7.20
N ASP A 10 -12.00 7.26 6.35
CA ASP A 10 -11.89 6.37 5.20
C ASP A 10 -11.49 7.20 3.96
N LYS A 11 -10.20 7.17 3.61
CA LYS A 11 -9.68 7.92 2.47
C LYS A 11 -10.12 7.26 1.17
N PRO A 12 -10.77 7.97 0.24
CA PRO A 12 -11.02 7.43 -1.09
C PRO A 12 -9.71 7.31 -1.89
N ALA A 13 -9.70 6.43 -2.88
CA ALA A 13 -8.66 6.41 -3.91
C ALA A 13 -8.69 7.73 -4.72
N GLY A 14 -7.53 8.17 -5.21
CA GLY A 14 -7.38 9.40 -5.99
C GLY A 14 -7.13 10.67 -5.17
N ASP A 15 -7.26 10.61 -3.85
CA ASP A 15 -6.92 11.71 -2.96
C ASP A 15 -5.58 11.47 -2.25
N THR A 16 -4.84 12.54 -1.97
CA THR A 16 -3.68 12.45 -1.09
C THR A 16 -4.12 12.34 0.37
N SER A 17 -3.30 11.68 1.20
CA SER A 17 -3.58 11.61 2.65
C SER A 17 -3.72 12.99 3.30
N PHE A 18 -2.98 13.99 2.79
CA PHE A 18 -3.09 15.38 3.26
C PHE A 18 -4.40 16.05 2.86
N LYS A 19 -4.89 15.80 1.61
CA LYS A 19 -6.17 16.35 1.12
C LYS A 19 -7.34 15.80 1.93
N ALA A 20 -7.28 14.53 2.34
CA ALA A 20 -8.29 13.91 3.18
C ALA A 20 -8.48 14.62 4.55
N LEU A 21 -7.51 15.42 5.00
CA LEU A 21 -7.62 16.19 6.24
C LEU A 21 -8.34 17.54 6.07
N PHE A 22 -8.59 18.02 4.86
CA PHE A 22 -9.19 19.36 4.65
C PHE A 22 -10.57 19.53 5.28
N PRO A 23 -11.50 18.56 5.17
CA PRO A 23 -12.78 18.66 5.86
C PRO A 23 -12.63 18.86 7.37
N LEU A 24 -11.68 18.16 7.99
CA LEU A 24 -11.42 18.28 9.42
C LEU A 24 -10.87 19.67 9.79
N LYS A 25 -9.99 20.25 8.95
CA LYS A 25 -9.46 21.60 9.19
C LYS A 25 -10.60 22.64 9.23
N ARG A 26 -11.58 22.48 8.34
CA ARG A 26 -12.76 23.36 8.32
C ARG A 26 -13.67 23.11 9.52
N LEU A 27 -13.98 21.83 9.81
CA LEU A 27 -14.86 21.43 10.90
C LEU A 27 -14.34 21.89 12.27
N PHE A 28 -13.05 21.72 12.53
CA PHE A 28 -12.43 22.06 13.82
C PHE A 28 -11.84 23.48 13.88
N GLY A 29 -11.87 24.25 12.79
CA GLY A 29 -11.33 25.61 12.74
C GLY A 29 -9.84 25.70 13.10
N THR A 30 -9.06 24.63 12.86
CA THR A 30 -7.65 24.57 13.25
C THR A 30 -6.76 24.10 12.09
N ARG A 31 -5.52 24.59 12.08
CA ARG A 31 -4.48 24.11 11.16
C ARG A 31 -3.62 23.00 11.77
N ARG A 32 -3.76 22.76 13.08
CA ARG A 32 -2.97 21.75 13.80
C ARG A 32 -3.62 20.39 13.71
N ILE A 33 -3.53 19.78 12.50
CA ILE A 33 -4.04 18.46 12.20
C ILE A 33 -2.94 17.69 11.45
N GLY A 34 -2.75 16.43 11.83
CA GLY A 34 -1.84 15.48 11.20
C GLY A 34 -2.47 14.09 11.07
N HIS A 35 -1.79 13.16 10.45
CA HIS A 35 -2.23 11.77 10.34
C HIS A 35 -1.08 10.80 10.57
N ALA A 36 -1.40 9.57 10.98
CA ALA A 36 -0.46 8.46 11.10
C ALA A 36 -0.45 7.63 9.81
N GLY A 37 0.75 7.49 9.21
CA GLY A 37 0.98 6.61 8.06
C GLY A 37 0.34 7.08 6.76
N THR A 38 1.15 7.60 5.85
CA THR A 38 0.70 8.03 4.52
C THR A 38 0.19 6.84 3.72
N LEU A 39 -0.91 7.03 2.99
CA LEU A 39 -1.37 6.17 1.92
C LEU A 39 -1.00 6.76 0.57
N ASP A 40 -0.63 5.91 -0.38
CA ASP A 40 -0.42 6.30 -1.77
C ASP A 40 -1.68 6.95 -2.36
N LEU A 41 -1.52 7.70 -3.44
CA LEU A 41 -2.62 8.44 -4.07
C LEU A 41 -3.79 7.52 -4.44
N ARG A 42 -3.48 6.35 -5.02
CA ARG A 42 -4.46 5.36 -5.46
C ARG A 42 -4.95 4.42 -4.35
N ALA A 43 -4.21 4.34 -3.24
CA ALA A 43 -4.65 3.55 -2.10
C ALA A 43 -5.83 4.20 -1.39
N SER A 44 -6.71 3.38 -0.83
CA SER A 44 -7.86 3.80 -0.03
C SER A 44 -7.80 3.27 1.40
N GLY A 45 -8.75 3.65 2.23
CA GLY A 45 -8.96 3.05 3.55
C GLY A 45 -8.50 3.92 4.72
N LEU A 46 -8.28 3.28 5.84
CA LEU A 46 -8.15 3.90 7.15
C LEU A 46 -6.99 4.88 7.25
N ILE A 47 -7.30 6.11 7.63
CA ILE A 47 -6.36 7.12 8.13
C ILE A 47 -6.79 7.52 9.54
N ILE A 48 -5.87 7.47 10.49
CA ILE A 48 -6.07 8.03 11.82
C ILE A 48 -5.53 9.45 11.81
N ALA A 49 -6.43 10.43 11.83
CA ALA A 49 -6.10 11.84 11.97
C ALA A 49 -6.09 12.25 13.45
N ALA A 50 -5.20 13.16 13.81
CA ALA A 50 -5.13 13.75 15.14
C ALA A 50 -5.29 15.27 15.05
N VAL A 51 -6.01 15.83 16.02
CA VAL A 51 -6.34 17.25 16.10
C VAL A 51 -5.66 17.86 17.31
N GLU A 52 -5.12 19.07 17.18
CA GLU A 52 -4.48 19.85 18.23
C GLU A 52 -3.34 19.09 18.95
N ARG A 53 -3.36 19.03 20.27
CA ARG A 53 -2.32 18.38 21.07
C ARG A 53 -2.21 16.87 20.80
N ALA A 54 -3.28 16.23 20.33
CA ALA A 54 -3.26 14.79 19.98
C ALA A 54 -2.27 14.48 18.83
N THR A 55 -1.88 15.47 18.02
CA THR A 55 -0.85 15.28 16.98
C THR A 55 0.49 14.78 17.52
N ARG A 56 0.80 15.03 18.79
CA ARG A 56 2.01 14.56 19.47
C ARG A 56 2.03 13.03 19.65
N LEU A 57 0.86 12.38 19.59
CA LEU A 57 0.70 10.93 19.75
C LEU A 57 0.80 10.17 18.42
N LEU A 58 0.80 10.85 17.28
CA LEU A 58 0.89 10.21 15.95
C LEU A 58 2.10 9.28 15.80
N PRO A 59 3.32 9.60 16.29
CA PRO A 59 4.46 8.69 16.18
C PRO A 59 4.22 7.33 16.84
N PHE A 60 3.45 7.28 17.94
CA PHE A 60 3.10 6.03 18.63
C PHE A 60 2.08 5.19 17.85
N ILE A 61 1.19 5.83 17.09
CA ILE A 61 0.24 5.15 16.21
C ILE A 61 0.94 4.66 14.94
N GLU A 62 1.91 5.42 14.45
CA GLU A 62 2.62 5.10 13.21
C GLU A 62 3.41 3.79 13.29
N VAL A 63 3.85 3.37 14.49
CA VAL A 63 4.58 2.13 14.69
C VAL A 63 3.70 0.88 14.68
N ALA A 64 2.38 1.02 14.88
CA ALA A 64 1.46 -0.11 14.87
C ALA A 64 1.48 -0.87 13.53
N ASP A 65 1.17 -2.16 13.57
CA ASP A 65 0.99 -2.98 12.38
C ASP A 65 -0.19 -2.51 11.55
N LYS A 66 -0.20 -2.80 10.26
CA LYS A 66 -1.26 -2.44 9.33
C LYS A 66 -1.79 -3.68 8.65
N THR A 67 -3.10 -3.68 8.37
CA THR A 67 -3.71 -4.69 7.51
C THR A 67 -4.18 -4.04 6.22
N TYR A 68 -3.87 -4.71 5.12
CA TYR A 68 -4.22 -4.27 3.78
C TYR A 68 -4.96 -5.38 3.04
N ARG A 69 -5.99 -5.03 2.28
CA ARG A 69 -6.53 -5.82 1.17
C ARG A 69 -6.07 -5.22 -0.14
N PHE A 70 -5.69 -6.05 -1.09
CA PHE A 70 -5.16 -5.58 -2.37
C PHE A 70 -5.37 -6.61 -3.48
N LYS A 71 -5.32 -6.13 -4.73
CA LYS A 71 -5.34 -6.99 -5.92
C LYS A 71 -3.94 -7.14 -6.46
N LEU A 72 -3.42 -8.37 -6.39
CA LEU A 72 -2.16 -8.78 -7.01
C LEU A 72 -2.42 -9.11 -8.48
N HIS A 73 -1.76 -8.39 -9.38
CA HIS A 73 -1.69 -8.71 -10.80
C HIS A 73 -0.38 -9.42 -11.11
N LEU A 74 -0.45 -10.56 -11.77
CA LEU A 74 0.68 -11.35 -12.21
C LEU A 74 0.74 -11.41 -13.73
N GLY A 75 1.96 -11.40 -14.29
CA GLY A 75 2.24 -11.43 -15.72
C GLY A 75 2.88 -10.15 -16.25
N PHE A 76 2.93 -9.07 -15.48
CA PHE A 76 3.63 -7.86 -15.86
C PHE A 76 4.08 -7.02 -14.66
N GLU A 77 5.03 -6.15 -14.90
CA GLU A 77 5.54 -5.18 -13.93
C GLU A 77 5.63 -3.80 -14.57
N THR A 78 5.31 -2.78 -13.80
CA THR A 78 5.39 -1.38 -14.20
C THR A 78 6.47 -0.64 -13.41
N ASP A 79 6.87 0.51 -13.88
CA ASP A 79 7.86 1.37 -13.22
C ASP A 79 7.43 1.86 -11.84
N THR A 80 6.12 2.02 -11.61
CA THR A 80 5.53 2.41 -10.33
C THR A 80 5.16 1.22 -9.45
N LEU A 81 5.16 0.00 -10.00
CA LEU A 81 4.58 -1.22 -9.42
C LEU A 81 3.05 -1.11 -9.20
N GLU A 82 2.39 -0.14 -9.83
CA GLU A 82 0.94 -0.01 -9.94
C GLU A 82 0.50 -0.36 -11.36
N TRP A 83 -0.65 -1.00 -11.52
CA TRP A 83 -1.11 -1.61 -12.79
C TRP A 83 -1.19 -0.63 -13.97
N ASP A 84 -1.36 0.66 -13.71
CA ASP A 84 -1.45 1.73 -14.71
C ASP A 84 -0.15 2.53 -14.89
N GLY A 85 0.94 2.07 -14.30
CA GLY A 85 2.27 2.59 -14.55
C GLY A 85 2.76 2.23 -15.96
N LYS A 86 3.92 2.77 -16.33
CA LYS A 86 4.57 2.41 -17.59
C LYS A 86 5.07 0.97 -17.51
N LEU A 87 4.65 0.13 -18.47
CA LEU A 87 5.11 -1.27 -18.56
C LEU A 87 6.64 -1.32 -18.70
N VAL A 88 7.28 -2.12 -17.83
CA VAL A 88 8.74 -2.34 -17.82
C VAL A 88 9.07 -3.76 -18.20
N PHE A 89 8.35 -4.74 -17.59
CA PHE A 89 8.55 -6.16 -17.84
C PHE A 89 7.20 -6.83 -18.07
N GLN A 90 7.23 -7.90 -18.88
CA GLN A 90 6.09 -8.74 -19.16
C GLN A 90 6.53 -10.21 -19.20
N GLY A 91 5.73 -11.09 -18.59
CA GLY A 91 5.95 -12.53 -18.51
C GLY A 91 4.65 -13.29 -18.69
N GLU A 92 4.72 -14.61 -18.57
CA GLU A 92 3.56 -15.48 -18.63
C GLU A 92 2.93 -15.64 -17.25
N ALA A 93 1.60 -15.68 -17.19
CA ALA A 93 0.85 -15.94 -15.97
C ALA A 93 -0.31 -16.94 -16.16
N LYS A 94 -0.39 -17.57 -17.34
CA LYS A 94 -1.52 -18.45 -17.72
C LYS A 94 -1.65 -19.65 -16.79
N GLU A 95 -0.54 -20.21 -16.33
CA GLU A 95 -0.50 -21.42 -15.50
C GLU A 95 -0.51 -21.14 -14.00
N ILE A 96 -0.55 -19.86 -13.58
CA ILE A 96 -0.54 -19.53 -12.17
C ILE A 96 -1.95 -19.76 -11.60
N THR A 97 -2.00 -20.73 -10.70
CA THR A 97 -3.21 -21.10 -9.97
C THR A 97 -3.19 -20.51 -8.55
N GLU A 98 -4.34 -20.58 -7.90
CA GLU A 98 -4.45 -20.20 -6.48
C GLU A 98 -3.59 -21.12 -5.60
N GLU A 99 -3.49 -22.38 -5.95
CA GLU A 99 -2.68 -23.39 -5.25
C GLU A 99 -1.19 -23.06 -5.35
N SER A 100 -0.69 -22.74 -6.56
CA SER A 100 0.72 -22.39 -6.75
C SER A 100 1.08 -21.09 -6.02
N LEU A 101 0.17 -20.11 -5.99
CA LEU A 101 0.36 -18.91 -5.20
C LEU A 101 0.40 -19.24 -3.69
N LYS A 102 -0.56 -20.02 -3.18
CA LYS A 102 -0.62 -20.39 -1.76
C LYS A 102 0.61 -21.17 -1.29
N GLN A 103 1.25 -21.93 -2.16
CA GLN A 103 2.47 -22.69 -1.82
C GLN A 103 3.66 -21.79 -1.46
N ILE A 104 3.76 -20.61 -2.06
CA ILE A 104 4.88 -19.69 -1.79
C ILE A 104 4.62 -18.69 -0.66
N LEU A 105 3.34 -18.49 -0.25
CA LEU A 105 3.01 -17.47 0.77
C LEU A 105 3.74 -17.66 2.11
N PRO A 106 3.96 -18.92 2.60
CA PRO A 106 4.70 -19.14 3.84
C PRO A 106 6.12 -18.57 3.85
N ASP A 107 6.79 -18.53 2.68
CA ASP A 107 8.18 -18.03 2.55
C ASP A 107 8.26 -16.51 2.74
N PHE A 108 7.12 -15.82 2.67
CA PHE A 108 7.00 -14.38 2.87
C PHE A 108 6.62 -14.00 4.30
N LEU A 109 6.42 -14.97 5.21
CA LEU A 109 6.07 -14.69 6.60
C LEU A 109 7.29 -14.41 7.45
N GLY A 110 7.10 -13.62 8.52
CA GLY A 110 8.16 -13.27 9.46
C GLY A 110 9.00 -12.07 9.03
N GLU A 111 10.19 -11.97 9.62
CA GLU A 111 11.15 -10.89 9.33
C GLU A 111 11.86 -11.13 8.01
N GLN A 112 11.94 -10.13 7.18
CA GLN A 112 12.59 -10.20 5.89
C GLN A 112 13.10 -8.83 5.42
N GLU A 113 13.98 -8.85 4.42
CA GLU A 113 14.46 -7.65 3.74
C GLU A 113 13.57 -7.34 2.53
N GLN A 114 13.12 -6.11 2.39
CA GLN A 114 12.36 -5.64 1.24
C GLN A 114 13.03 -4.43 0.60
N ILE A 115 13.22 -4.45 -0.72
CA ILE A 115 13.65 -3.28 -1.49
C ILE A 115 12.41 -2.45 -1.81
N PRO A 116 12.31 -1.21 -1.28
CA PRO A 116 11.19 -0.32 -1.55
C PRO A 116 11.06 0.04 -3.04
N PRO A 117 9.86 0.48 -3.49
CA PRO A 117 9.70 0.99 -4.85
C PRO A 117 10.41 2.34 -5.02
N ASN A 118 10.95 2.61 -6.23
CA ASN A 118 11.62 3.87 -6.55
C ASN A 118 10.67 5.07 -6.39
N TYR A 119 9.39 4.88 -6.70
CA TYR A 119 8.33 5.87 -6.45
C TYR A 119 7.85 5.79 -5.00
N SER A 120 8.69 6.25 -4.06
CA SER A 120 8.39 6.27 -2.63
C SER A 120 8.73 7.62 -1.98
N ALA A 121 8.20 7.84 -0.77
CA ALA A 121 8.47 9.02 0.03
C ALA A 121 9.84 8.97 0.76
N ILE A 122 10.63 7.91 0.55
CA ILE A 122 11.96 7.75 1.13
C ILE A 122 12.85 8.90 0.65
N LYS A 123 13.61 9.48 1.57
CA LYS A 123 14.53 10.56 1.24
C LYS A 123 15.95 10.02 1.05
N ILE A 124 16.57 10.43 -0.06
CA ILE A 124 17.98 10.25 -0.37
C ILE A 124 18.61 11.63 -0.36
N ASN A 125 19.54 11.90 0.53
CA ASN A 125 20.19 13.22 0.68
C ASN A 125 19.16 14.38 0.78
N GLY A 126 18.05 14.15 1.51
CA GLY A 126 17.01 15.15 1.73
C GLY A 126 15.95 15.26 0.64
N VAL A 127 16.13 14.64 -0.54
CA VAL A 127 15.18 14.63 -1.67
C VAL A 127 14.42 13.31 -1.70
N ARG A 128 13.13 13.35 -1.99
CA ARG A 128 12.32 12.12 -2.10
C ARG A 128 12.76 11.27 -3.30
N ALA A 129 12.79 9.95 -3.12
CA ALA A 129 13.10 9.01 -4.19
C ALA A 129 12.16 9.20 -5.40
N SER A 130 10.85 9.39 -5.16
CA SER A 130 9.88 9.71 -6.20
C SER A 130 10.24 10.95 -7.02
N ASP A 131 10.72 12.02 -6.38
CA ASP A 131 11.09 13.27 -7.06
C ASP A 131 12.36 13.09 -7.92
N LEU A 132 13.29 12.24 -7.47
CA LEU A 132 14.49 11.89 -8.25
C LEU A 132 14.11 11.04 -9.46
N THR A 133 13.26 10.04 -9.28
CA THR A 133 12.78 9.15 -10.35
C THR A 133 12.00 9.92 -11.41
N HIS A 134 11.12 10.84 -11.02
CA HIS A 134 10.41 11.73 -11.96
C HIS A 134 11.35 12.61 -12.78
N ARG A 135 12.54 12.95 -12.25
CA ARG A 135 13.58 13.70 -12.97
C ARG A 135 14.48 12.80 -13.84
N GLY A 136 14.11 11.53 -14.02
CA GLY A 136 14.88 10.55 -14.81
C GLY A 136 16.20 10.11 -14.17
N ARG A 137 16.39 10.34 -12.87
CA ARG A 137 17.58 9.87 -12.17
C ARG A 137 17.41 8.41 -11.75
N ASN A 138 18.42 7.61 -11.99
CA ASN A 138 18.47 6.26 -11.45
C ASN A 138 18.55 6.31 -9.93
N VAL A 139 17.58 5.69 -9.26
CA VAL A 139 17.50 5.61 -7.81
C VAL A 139 17.74 4.17 -7.40
N THR A 140 18.75 3.95 -6.57
CA THR A 140 18.97 2.65 -5.92
C THR A 140 18.66 2.79 -4.45
N LEU A 141 17.62 2.08 -3.99
CA LEU A 141 17.21 2.07 -2.60
C LEU A 141 17.79 0.83 -1.90
N SER A 142 18.29 1.03 -0.69
CA SER A 142 18.71 -0.08 0.17
C SER A 142 17.48 -0.84 0.67
N SER A 143 17.64 -2.14 0.86
CA SER A 143 16.65 -2.97 1.51
C SER A 143 16.34 -2.48 2.93
N ARG A 144 15.18 -2.85 3.42
CA ARG A 144 14.71 -2.54 4.77
C ARG A 144 14.14 -3.77 5.43
N LYS A 145 14.40 -3.91 6.70
CA LYS A 145 13.74 -4.92 7.52
C LYS A 145 12.26 -4.61 7.65
N ILE A 146 11.45 -5.56 7.30
CA ILE A 146 10.00 -5.59 7.47
C ILE A 146 9.60 -6.89 8.14
N ARG A 147 8.36 -6.97 8.62
CA ARG A 147 7.76 -8.20 9.11
C ARG A 147 6.37 -8.35 8.50
N ILE A 148 6.09 -9.54 8.02
CA ILE A 148 4.76 -9.94 7.56
C ILE A 148 4.21 -10.98 8.56
N ASP A 149 3.13 -10.63 9.26
CA ASP A 149 2.51 -11.48 10.27
C ASP A 149 1.50 -12.45 9.65
N SER A 150 0.85 -12.02 8.57
CA SER A 150 -0.14 -12.82 7.84
C SER A 150 -0.17 -12.38 6.38
N LEU A 151 -0.24 -13.35 5.48
CA LEU A 151 -0.41 -13.15 4.05
C LEU A 151 -1.33 -14.24 3.52
N VAL A 152 -2.51 -13.84 3.02
CA VAL A 152 -3.57 -14.77 2.64
C VAL A 152 -4.07 -14.44 1.23
N CYS A 153 -4.23 -15.46 0.39
CA CYS A 153 -4.98 -15.38 -0.85
C CYS A 153 -6.47 -15.60 -0.53
N LEU A 154 -7.29 -14.60 -0.81
CA LEU A 154 -8.74 -14.64 -0.57
C LEU A 154 -9.48 -15.30 -1.75
N GLY A 155 -8.85 -15.36 -2.92
CA GLY A 155 -9.37 -16.00 -4.11
C GLY A 155 -8.81 -15.42 -5.40
N LYS A 156 -9.06 -16.09 -6.51
CA LYS A 156 -8.74 -15.60 -7.85
C LYS A 156 -9.88 -14.75 -8.36
N SER A 157 -9.63 -13.46 -8.60
CA SER A 157 -10.66 -12.52 -9.08
C SER A 157 -10.99 -12.73 -10.55
N SER A 158 -9.97 -12.78 -11.40
CA SER A 158 -10.13 -12.95 -12.84
C SER A 158 -8.83 -13.37 -13.51
N THR A 159 -8.94 -13.87 -14.73
CA THR A 159 -7.84 -13.94 -15.68
C THR A 159 -8.25 -13.11 -16.88
N GLN A 160 -7.51 -12.05 -17.18
CA GLN A 160 -7.75 -11.24 -18.38
C GLN A 160 -6.85 -11.74 -19.51
N LEU A 161 -7.45 -11.96 -20.68
CA LEU A 161 -6.72 -12.17 -21.92
C LEU A 161 -6.70 -10.83 -22.64
N GLU A 162 -5.52 -10.30 -22.94
CA GLU A 162 -5.41 -9.19 -23.86
C GLU A 162 -5.68 -9.66 -25.30
N GLU A 163 -6.05 -8.73 -26.19
CA GLU A 163 -6.18 -8.97 -27.64
C GLU A 163 -4.88 -9.55 -28.26
N THR A 164 -3.75 -9.34 -27.60
CA THR A 164 -2.43 -9.89 -27.94
C THR A 164 -2.26 -11.37 -27.58
N GLY A 165 -3.26 -12.03 -26.97
CA GLY A 165 -3.22 -13.42 -26.52
C GLY A 165 -2.46 -13.63 -25.21
N LYS A 166 -2.03 -12.57 -24.53
CA LYS A 166 -1.35 -12.63 -23.23
C LYS A 166 -2.34 -12.72 -22.08
N SER A 167 -2.05 -13.55 -21.11
CA SER A 167 -2.90 -13.75 -19.94
C SER A 167 -2.29 -13.12 -18.70
N PHE A 168 -3.13 -12.45 -17.93
CA PHE A 168 -2.81 -11.94 -16.59
C PHE A 168 -3.67 -12.69 -15.56
N ALA A 169 -3.08 -13.01 -14.42
CA ALA A 169 -3.83 -13.57 -13.31
C ALA A 169 -4.00 -12.51 -12.22
N ILE A 170 -5.23 -12.38 -11.69
CA ILE A 170 -5.55 -11.41 -10.66
C ILE A 170 -6.05 -12.14 -9.42
N PHE A 171 -5.43 -11.86 -8.27
CA PHE A 171 -5.78 -12.47 -7.00
C PHE A 171 -6.12 -11.39 -5.97
N ASP A 172 -7.19 -11.64 -5.20
CA ASP A 172 -7.51 -10.86 -4.01
C ASP A 172 -6.67 -11.36 -2.84
N MET A 173 -5.97 -10.43 -2.21
CA MET A 173 -5.00 -10.73 -1.16
C MET A 173 -5.31 -9.93 0.10
N GLU A 174 -4.95 -10.49 1.26
CA GLU A 174 -4.89 -9.76 2.52
C GLU A 174 -3.50 -9.95 3.16
N CYS A 175 -2.94 -8.85 3.67
CA CYS A 175 -1.63 -8.85 4.34
C CYS A 175 -1.69 -8.04 5.63
N ARG A 176 -1.23 -8.64 6.75
CA ARG A 176 -0.91 -7.92 7.98
C ARG A 176 0.60 -7.82 8.12
N CYS A 177 1.11 -6.60 8.28
CA CYS A 177 2.55 -6.34 8.26
C CYS A 177 2.95 -5.17 9.15
N SER A 178 4.25 -5.11 9.46
CA SER A 178 4.87 -4.03 10.20
C SER A 178 4.85 -2.71 9.43
N LYS A 179 5.13 -1.61 10.14
CA LYS A 179 5.38 -0.31 9.51
C LYS A 179 6.50 -0.41 8.47
N GLY A 180 6.39 0.39 7.41
CA GLY A 180 7.43 0.49 6.38
C GLY A 180 7.35 -0.58 5.30
N THR A 181 6.44 -1.55 5.40
CA THR A 181 6.16 -2.53 4.36
C THR A 181 5.44 -1.85 3.19
N TYR A 182 5.93 -2.08 1.98
CA TYR A 182 5.33 -1.61 0.73
C TYR A 182 4.58 -2.75 0.05
N ILE A 183 3.26 -2.65 -0.02
CA ILE A 183 2.41 -3.66 -0.69
C ILE A 183 2.77 -3.76 -2.18
N ARG A 184 3.13 -2.64 -2.83
CA ARG A 184 3.60 -2.63 -4.22
C ARG A 184 4.86 -3.49 -4.42
N ALA A 185 5.83 -3.36 -3.53
CA ALA A 185 7.03 -4.18 -3.58
C ALA A 185 6.73 -5.65 -3.26
N LEU A 186 5.81 -5.93 -2.33
CA LEU A 186 5.35 -7.30 -2.05
C LEU A 186 4.76 -7.96 -3.29
N CYS A 187 3.94 -7.24 -4.08
CA CYS A 187 3.39 -7.77 -5.32
C CYS A 187 4.46 -8.10 -6.35
N ARG A 188 5.48 -7.25 -6.52
CA ARG A 188 6.66 -7.53 -7.34
C ARG A 188 7.37 -8.81 -6.87
N ASP A 189 7.66 -8.89 -5.57
CA ASP A 189 8.44 -9.98 -5.00
C ASP A 189 7.69 -11.32 -5.11
N LEU A 190 6.35 -11.32 -4.94
CA LEU A 190 5.49 -12.48 -5.19
C LEU A 190 5.52 -12.91 -6.67
N GLY A 191 5.46 -11.93 -7.60
CA GLY A 191 5.58 -12.21 -9.02
C GLY A 191 6.91 -12.90 -9.36
N HIS A 192 8.02 -12.37 -8.84
CA HIS A 192 9.35 -12.94 -9.06
C HIS A 192 9.48 -14.35 -8.46
N ALA A 193 8.93 -14.60 -7.27
CA ALA A 193 8.94 -15.93 -6.65
C ALA A 193 8.13 -16.97 -7.46
N LEU A 194 7.13 -16.52 -8.22
CA LEU A 194 6.36 -17.37 -9.13
C LEU A 194 6.98 -17.47 -10.55
N GLY A 195 8.19 -16.93 -10.76
CA GLY A 195 8.86 -16.98 -12.06
C GLY A 195 8.25 -16.04 -13.11
N THR A 196 7.48 -15.02 -12.68
CA THR A 196 6.87 -14.01 -13.52
C THR A 196 7.08 -12.61 -12.95
N TYR A 197 6.24 -11.66 -13.30
CA TYR A 197 6.26 -10.27 -12.83
C TYR A 197 4.97 -9.94 -12.11
N GLY A 198 5.01 -8.96 -11.19
CA GLY A 198 3.84 -8.60 -10.41
C GLY A 198 3.73 -7.13 -10.13
N CYS A 199 2.49 -6.62 -10.12
CA CYS A 199 2.14 -5.27 -9.69
C CYS A 199 0.80 -5.28 -8.94
N VAL A 200 0.37 -4.13 -8.47
CA VAL A 200 -0.87 -3.99 -7.71
C VAL A 200 -1.84 -3.04 -8.41
N SER A 201 -3.16 -3.29 -8.32
CA SER A 201 -4.16 -2.33 -8.81
C SER A 201 -4.92 -1.62 -7.71
N GLU A 202 -5.35 -2.34 -6.71
CA GLU A 202 -6.15 -1.79 -5.62
C GLU A 202 -5.44 -2.07 -4.31
N ILE A 203 -5.25 -1.01 -3.51
CA ILE A 203 -4.73 -1.13 -2.15
C ILE A 203 -5.74 -0.46 -1.22
N ARG A 204 -6.22 -1.21 -0.23
CA ARG A 204 -7.07 -0.68 0.82
C ARG A 204 -6.49 -1.03 2.19
N ARG A 205 -6.14 -0.01 2.97
CA ARG A 205 -5.76 -0.23 4.37
C ARG A 205 -7.01 -0.42 5.21
N THR A 206 -7.23 -1.64 5.68
CA THR A 206 -8.41 -2.02 6.46
C THR A 206 -8.22 -1.81 7.96
N ALA A 207 -6.97 -1.87 8.47
CA ALA A 207 -6.72 -1.66 9.89
C ALA A 207 -5.34 -1.03 10.18
N ILE A 208 -5.25 -0.37 11.33
CA ILE A 208 -4.03 0.11 11.98
C ILE A 208 -4.07 -0.37 13.44
N GLY A 209 -3.18 -1.28 13.83
CA GLY A 209 -3.25 -1.97 15.11
C GLY A 209 -4.58 -2.70 15.25
N ASN A 210 -5.32 -2.41 16.32
CA ASN A 210 -6.64 -2.98 16.60
C ASN A 210 -7.80 -2.11 16.09
N ILE A 211 -7.52 -1.02 15.39
CA ILE A 211 -8.54 -0.11 14.84
C ILE A 211 -8.79 -0.48 13.39
N SER A 212 -10.04 -0.84 13.04
CA SER A 212 -10.48 -1.26 11.71
C SER A 212 -11.41 -0.22 11.08
N VAL A 213 -11.47 -0.18 9.75
CA VAL A 213 -12.47 0.59 9.00
C VAL A 213 -13.89 0.08 9.23
N GLU A 214 -14.04 -1.18 9.63
CA GLU A 214 -15.35 -1.81 9.89
C GLU A 214 -15.91 -1.41 11.26
N ASN A 215 -15.06 -0.92 12.18
CA ASN A 215 -15.47 -0.42 13.50
C ASN A 215 -15.93 1.03 13.39
N GLU A 216 -17.10 1.24 12.78
CA GLU A 216 -17.88 2.49 12.78
C GLU A 216 -17.10 3.78 12.50
N ILE A 217 -16.62 3.91 11.28
CA ILE A 217 -16.22 5.22 10.77
C ILE A 217 -17.47 5.85 10.18
N GLY A 218 -17.92 6.95 10.76
CA GLY A 218 -18.90 7.79 10.13
C GLY A 218 -18.37 8.19 8.74
N ARG A 219 -19.05 7.74 7.68
CA ARG A 219 -18.73 8.20 6.33
C ARG A 219 -18.99 9.71 6.30
N ALA A 220 -17.95 10.50 6.08
CA ALA A 220 -18.10 11.89 5.74
C ALA A 220 -18.74 11.94 4.34
N HIS A 221 -20.03 12.32 4.31
CA HIS A 221 -20.75 12.66 3.10
C HIS A 221 -20.42 14.09 2.67
#